data_f4ad5c78613103470fa8a2b3d4c63cf2
#
_entry.id   f4ad5c78613103470fa8a2b3d4c63cf2
#
_cell.length_a   1.000
_cell.length_b   1.000
_cell.length_c   1.000
_cell.angle_alpha   90.00
_cell.angle_beta   90.00
_cell.angle_gamma   90.00
#
_symmetry.space_group_name_H-M   'P 1'
#
loop_
_entity.id
_entity.type
_entity.pdbx_description
1 polymer ?
#
loop_
_entity_poly.entity_id
_entity_poly.type
_entity_poly.pdbx_seq_one_letter_code
_entity_poly.pdbx_strand_id
1 'polypeptide(L)'
;ILGMALFTACSDDDDDDNKVLTVDNIVGTYPGDLDVTLAGTEVAKDVAASIVVTRVDDSKVKVSLSNFTIPGVLPVPMTIDATCDVVPSTNELKLNGQTTIDMSALGMGELAVVITGDADGKELDLDIAVATMKVVVDFEGRKQ
;
A
#
# COMPACT_ATOMS: atom_id res chain seq x y z
N ILE A 1 41.80 -14.69 -3.40
CA ILE A 1 41.20 -14.63 -3.64
C ILE A 1 40.65 -14.47 -3.46
N LEU A 2 40.85 -14.76 -3.18
CA LEU A 2 40.07 -14.79 -3.19
C LEU A 2 39.39 -14.60 -3.12
N GLY A 3 39.55 -14.69 -2.92
CA GLY A 3 38.53 -14.66 -3.02
C GLY A 3 38.08 -14.27 -2.81
N MET A 4 38.11 -14.24 -2.62
CA MET A 4 37.37 -14.01 -2.70
C MET A 4 36.67 -13.78 -2.61
N ALA A 5 36.95 -13.81 -2.38
CA ALA A 5 36.07 -13.70 -2.41
C ALA A 5 35.54 -13.24 -2.16
N LEU A 6 35.73 -13.27 -1.91
CA LEU A 6 34.98 -12.99 -1.81
C LEU A 6 34.39 -12.51 -1.66
N PHE A 7 34.48 -12.47 -1.56
CA PHE A 7 33.64 -12.13 -1.56
C PHE A 7 32.93 -11.99 -1.41
N THR A 8 32.97 -12.00 -1.25
CA THR A 8 32.14 -11.98 -1.18
C THR A 8 31.53 -11.91 -0.80
N ALA A 9 31.69 -11.94 -0.54
CA ALA A 9 30.90 -11.98 -0.29
C ALA A 9 30.45 -11.72 0.15
N CYS A 10 30.54 -11.68 0.40
CA CYS A 10 29.81 -11.51 0.66
C CYS A 10 29.31 -11.26 0.91
N SER A 11 29.33 -11.15 1.11
CA SER A 11 28.67 -10.99 1.24
C SER A 11 28.05 -10.97 1.45
N ASP A 12 27.85 -10.98 1.72
CA ASP A 12 27.15 -10.88 1.75
C ASP A 12 26.37 -11.13 2.47
N ASP A 13 25.88 -11.18 2.68
CA ASP A 13 24.96 -11.84 3.47
C ASP A 13 24.70 -11.17 4.72
N ASP A 14 25.58 -10.67 5.33
CA ASP A 14 25.41 -9.83 6.47
C ASP A 14 24.51 -8.71 6.24
N ASP A 15 24.38 -8.34 5.03
CA ASP A 15 23.61 -7.21 4.64
C ASP A 15 22.13 -7.40 4.86
N ASP A 16 21.70 -8.62 5.10
CA ASP A 16 20.28 -8.89 5.29
C ASP A 16 19.71 -8.16 6.50
N ASP A 17 20.51 -7.97 7.53
CA ASP A 17 20.02 -7.31 8.73
C ASP A 17 19.85 -5.82 8.55
N ASN A 18 20.57 -5.24 7.59
CA ASN A 18 20.54 -3.81 7.38
C ASN A 18 20.23 -3.48 5.92
N LYS A 19 19.35 -4.23 5.34
CA LYS A 19 19.00 -4.05 3.94
C LYS A 19 18.34 -2.68 3.76
N VAL A 20 18.87 -1.89 2.84
CA VAL A 20 18.28 -0.62 2.47
C VAL A 20 17.41 -0.86 1.26
N LEU A 21 16.12 -0.59 1.40
CA LEU A 21 15.17 -0.71 0.31
C LEU A 21 15.03 0.62 -0.41
N THR A 22 14.76 0.54 -1.69
CA THR A 22 14.48 1.71 -2.51
C THR A 22 13.07 1.58 -3.08
N VAL A 23 12.58 2.65 -3.66
CA VAL A 23 11.27 2.66 -4.30
C VAL A 23 11.15 1.51 -5.31
N ASP A 24 12.21 1.23 -6.05
CA ASP A 24 12.17 0.17 -7.07
C ASP A 24 11.93 -1.22 -6.47
N ASN A 25 12.26 -1.41 -5.21
CA ASN A 25 12.06 -2.70 -4.56
C ASN A 25 10.59 -2.98 -4.25
N ILE A 26 9.79 -1.92 -4.12
CA ILE A 26 8.39 -2.08 -3.75
C ILE A 26 7.42 -1.86 -4.91
N VAL A 27 7.93 -1.54 -6.09
CA VAL A 27 7.09 -1.39 -7.29
C VAL A 27 6.60 -2.76 -7.73
N GLY A 28 5.33 -2.87 -8.04
CA GLY A 28 4.75 -4.11 -8.54
C GLY A 28 3.27 -4.22 -8.23
N THR A 29 2.74 -5.40 -8.47
CA THR A 29 1.34 -5.71 -8.21
C THR A 29 1.25 -6.59 -6.97
N TYR A 30 0.37 -6.22 -6.06
CA TYR A 30 0.19 -6.93 -4.80
C TYR A 30 -1.25 -7.42 -4.69
N PRO A 31 -1.53 -8.65 -5.11
CA PRO A 31 -2.84 -9.23 -4.84
C PRO A 31 -2.94 -9.58 -3.36
N GLY A 32 -4.11 -9.41 -2.80
CA GLY A 32 -4.31 -9.67 -1.38
C GLY A 32 -5.76 -9.52 -0.99
N ASP A 33 -5.98 -9.26 0.29
CA ASP A 33 -7.30 -9.13 0.87
C ASP A 33 -7.40 -7.83 1.65
N LEU A 34 -8.61 -7.31 1.74
CA LEU A 34 -8.85 -6.16 2.58
C LEU A 34 -10.03 -6.39 3.51
N ASP A 35 -9.94 -5.75 4.66
CA ASP A 35 -10.99 -5.73 5.67
C ASP A 35 -11.48 -4.29 5.76
N VAL A 36 -12.78 -4.10 5.89
CA VAL A 36 -13.38 -2.77 5.95
C VAL A 36 -14.09 -2.60 7.26
N THR A 37 -13.78 -1.51 7.96
CA THR A 37 -14.41 -1.14 9.22
C THR A 37 -15.14 0.19 9.03
N LEU A 38 -16.39 0.22 9.44
CA LEU A 38 -17.21 1.44 9.39
C LEU A 38 -17.60 1.80 10.82
N ALA A 39 -17.16 3.00 11.25
CA ALA A 39 -17.46 3.53 12.58
C ALA A 39 -17.10 2.51 13.69
N GLY A 40 -15.98 1.81 13.52
CA GLY A 40 -15.52 0.84 14.50
C GLY A 40 -16.11 -0.56 14.38
N THR A 41 -16.99 -0.77 13.41
CA THR A 41 -17.61 -2.08 13.20
C THR A 41 -17.13 -2.66 11.87
N GLU A 42 -16.64 -3.89 11.89
CA GLU A 42 -16.23 -4.55 10.66
C GLU A 42 -17.44 -4.84 9.78
N VAL A 43 -17.44 -4.33 8.56
CA VAL A 43 -18.56 -4.50 7.64
C VAL A 43 -18.20 -5.39 6.45
N ALA A 44 -16.92 -5.65 6.23
CA ALA A 44 -16.46 -6.56 5.19
C ALA A 44 -15.12 -7.12 5.61
N LYS A 45 -14.87 -8.36 5.27
CA LYS A 45 -13.65 -9.06 5.64
C LYS A 45 -13.18 -9.95 4.51
N ASP A 46 -11.86 -10.03 4.35
CA ASP A 46 -11.23 -10.90 3.34
C ASP A 46 -11.76 -10.63 1.93
N VAL A 47 -11.96 -9.35 1.61
CA VAL A 47 -12.39 -8.97 0.27
C VAL A 47 -11.18 -8.98 -0.65
N ALA A 48 -11.24 -9.80 -1.69
CA ALA A 48 -10.12 -9.91 -2.63
C ALA A 48 -9.90 -8.58 -3.34
N ALA A 49 -8.66 -8.14 -3.40
CA ALA A 49 -8.29 -6.89 -4.05
C ALA A 49 -6.83 -6.96 -4.50
N SER A 50 -6.46 -6.08 -5.39
CA SER A 50 -5.10 -5.96 -5.86
C SER A 50 -4.70 -4.50 -5.84
N ILE A 51 -3.51 -4.23 -5.32
CA ILE A 51 -2.96 -2.88 -5.34
C ILE A 51 -1.74 -2.87 -6.24
N VAL A 52 -1.66 -1.87 -7.11
CA VAL A 52 -0.52 -1.67 -7.98
C VAL A 52 0.29 -0.50 -7.44
N VAL A 53 1.57 -0.71 -7.23
CA VAL A 53 2.49 0.33 -6.79
C VAL A 53 3.40 0.67 -7.96
N THR A 54 3.42 1.93 -8.36
CA THR A 54 4.27 2.40 -9.45
C THR A 54 5.18 3.50 -8.95
N ARG A 55 6.34 3.62 -9.59
CA ARG A 55 7.31 4.63 -9.19
C ARG A 55 6.90 5.99 -9.72
N VAL A 56 7.00 7.00 -8.86
CA VAL A 56 6.84 8.41 -9.24
C VAL A 56 8.22 9.06 -9.29
N ASP A 57 8.99 8.92 -8.21
CA ASP A 57 10.37 9.37 -8.17
C ASP A 57 11.11 8.57 -7.09
N ASP A 58 12.31 9.02 -6.71
CA ASP A 58 13.14 8.26 -5.77
C ASP A 58 12.54 8.17 -4.36
N SER A 59 11.59 9.03 -4.04
CA SER A 59 11.00 9.09 -2.71
C SER A 59 9.48 9.04 -2.72
N LYS A 60 8.88 8.73 -3.87
CA LYS A 60 7.42 8.69 -3.99
C LYS A 60 6.97 7.55 -4.87
N VAL A 61 5.84 6.97 -4.51
CA VAL A 61 5.19 5.94 -5.33
C VAL A 61 3.72 6.31 -5.47
N LYS A 62 3.12 5.78 -6.52
CA LYS A 62 1.67 5.89 -6.71
C LYS A 62 1.07 4.54 -6.36
N VAL A 63 0.07 4.56 -5.49
CA VAL A 63 -0.66 3.37 -5.06
C VAL A 63 -2.03 3.42 -5.72
N SER A 64 -2.40 2.37 -6.44
CA SER A 64 -3.67 2.31 -7.16
C SER A 64 -4.46 1.08 -6.72
N LEU A 65 -5.69 1.30 -6.30
CA LEU A 65 -6.65 0.25 -5.96
C LEU A 65 -7.83 0.41 -6.91
N SER A 66 -8.01 -0.54 -7.83
CA SER A 66 -9.04 -0.48 -8.87
C SER A 66 -10.20 -1.39 -8.57
N ASN A 67 -11.39 -0.99 -9.06
CA ASN A 67 -12.61 -1.79 -8.96
C ASN A 67 -12.94 -2.17 -7.51
N PHE A 68 -12.73 -1.23 -6.61
CA PHE A 68 -12.95 -1.44 -5.20
C PHE A 68 -14.42 -1.21 -4.87
N THR A 69 -15.06 -2.20 -4.23
CA THR A 69 -16.43 -2.05 -3.74
C THR A 69 -16.49 -2.46 -2.29
N ILE A 70 -17.39 -1.85 -1.55
CA ILE A 70 -17.66 -2.23 -0.16
C ILE A 70 -19.14 -2.60 -0.10
N PRO A 71 -19.49 -3.88 0.05
CA PRO A 71 -20.89 -4.30 0.11
C PRO A 71 -21.64 -3.52 1.18
N GLY A 72 -22.77 -2.95 0.79
CA GLY A 72 -23.59 -2.19 1.74
C GLY A 72 -23.15 -0.75 1.99
N VAL A 73 -21.95 -0.39 1.55
CA VAL A 73 -21.40 0.96 1.75
C VAL A 73 -21.08 1.62 0.41
N LEU A 74 -20.28 0.94 -0.41
CA LEU A 74 -19.92 1.41 -1.75
C LEU A 74 -20.34 0.37 -2.77
N PRO A 75 -21.59 0.43 -3.26
CA PRO A 75 -22.06 -0.57 -4.21
C PRO A 75 -21.53 -0.36 -5.63
N VAL A 76 -20.88 0.78 -5.87
CA VAL A 76 -20.35 1.13 -7.19
C VAL A 76 -18.84 0.91 -7.17
N PRO A 77 -18.25 0.26 -8.19
CA PRO A 77 -16.80 0.10 -8.24
C PRO A 77 -16.10 1.44 -8.28
N MET A 78 -15.04 1.57 -7.50
CA MET A 78 -14.27 2.80 -7.43
C MET A 78 -12.79 2.52 -7.60
N THR A 79 -12.07 3.52 -8.06
CA THR A 79 -10.62 3.45 -8.19
C THR A 79 -10.02 4.52 -7.29
N ILE A 80 -9.08 4.12 -6.46
CA ILE A 80 -8.37 5.03 -5.59
C ILE A 80 -6.92 5.08 -6.06
N ASP A 81 -6.47 6.26 -6.46
CA ASP A 81 -5.08 6.50 -6.84
C ASP A 81 -4.52 7.55 -5.90
N ALA A 82 -3.39 7.25 -5.31
CA ALA A 82 -2.75 8.20 -4.40
C ALA A 82 -1.23 8.16 -4.56
N THR A 83 -0.63 9.34 -4.52
CA THR A 83 0.82 9.44 -4.47
C THR A 83 1.24 9.45 -3.01
N CYS A 84 2.10 8.52 -2.64
CA CYS A 84 2.56 8.36 -1.27
C CYS A 84 4.03 8.72 -1.16
N ASP A 85 4.38 9.41 -0.09
CA ASP A 85 5.77 9.64 0.25
C ASP A 85 6.33 8.35 0.83
N VAL A 86 7.58 8.06 0.51
CA VAL A 86 8.25 6.86 0.97
C VAL A 86 9.37 7.26 1.92
N VAL A 87 9.32 6.72 3.14
CA VAL A 87 10.33 7.01 4.15
C VAL A 87 11.01 5.70 4.52
N PRO A 88 12.34 5.61 4.37
CA PRO A 88 13.05 4.38 4.71
C PRO A 88 12.98 4.08 6.20
N SER A 89 12.81 2.80 6.51
CA SER A 89 12.83 2.30 7.87
C SER A 89 13.65 1.01 7.87
N THR A 90 13.82 0.38 9.02
CA THR A 90 14.62 -0.84 9.10
C THR A 90 13.93 -1.97 8.32
N ASN A 91 14.57 -2.39 7.24
CA ASN A 91 14.10 -3.50 6.38
C ASN A 91 12.74 -3.27 5.75
N GLU A 92 12.27 -2.03 5.68
CA GLU A 92 10.99 -1.71 5.06
C GLU A 92 10.96 -0.25 4.64
N LEU A 93 9.96 0.11 3.86
CA LEU A 93 9.69 1.48 3.49
C LEU A 93 8.32 1.86 4.02
N LYS A 94 8.23 2.97 4.70
CA LYS A 94 6.95 3.50 5.20
C LYS A 94 6.31 4.35 4.12
N LEU A 95 5.01 4.19 3.97
CA LEU A 95 4.23 4.92 2.96
C LEU A 95 3.25 5.86 3.66
N ASN A 96 3.11 7.06 3.10
CA ASN A 96 2.19 8.04 3.66
C ASN A 96 1.71 8.95 2.53
N GLY A 97 0.41 8.94 2.29
CA GLY A 97 -0.15 9.75 1.22
C GLY A 97 -1.56 10.20 1.50
N GLN A 98 -2.03 11.11 0.68
CA GLN A 98 -3.39 11.63 0.77
C GLN A 98 -3.92 11.82 -0.64
N THR A 99 -5.22 11.61 -0.79
CA THR A 99 -5.89 11.86 -2.05
C THR A 99 -7.34 12.21 -1.74
N THR A 100 -8.11 12.48 -2.79
CA THR A 100 -9.55 12.66 -2.65
C THR A 100 -10.23 11.72 -3.63
N ILE A 101 -11.41 11.27 -3.25
CA ILE A 101 -12.25 10.47 -4.15
C ILE A 101 -13.54 11.22 -4.37
N ASP A 102 -14.04 11.14 -5.59
CA ASP A 102 -15.27 11.82 -5.97
C ASP A 102 -16.44 10.88 -5.75
N MET A 103 -17.26 11.21 -4.75
CA MET A 103 -18.44 10.43 -4.40
C MET A 103 -19.71 11.16 -4.79
N SER A 104 -19.62 12.06 -5.77
CA SER A 104 -20.77 12.85 -6.22
C SER A 104 -21.92 11.96 -6.70
N ALA A 105 -21.59 10.83 -7.31
CA ALA A 105 -22.60 9.88 -7.78
C ALA A 105 -23.47 9.34 -6.64
N LEU A 106 -22.93 9.36 -5.42
CA LEU A 106 -23.67 8.93 -4.23
C LEU A 106 -24.14 10.12 -3.37
N GLY A 107 -24.00 11.32 -3.92
CA GLY A 107 -24.46 12.53 -3.23
C GLY A 107 -23.54 13.02 -2.11
N MET A 108 -22.31 12.52 -2.06
CA MET A 108 -21.38 12.84 -0.97
C MET A 108 -20.29 13.86 -1.34
N GLY A 109 -20.15 14.17 -2.63
CA GLY A 109 -19.10 15.08 -3.08
C GLY A 109 -17.72 14.45 -2.99
N GLU A 110 -16.70 15.27 -2.77
CA GLU A 110 -15.32 14.78 -2.65
C GLU A 110 -15.00 14.44 -1.21
N LEU A 111 -14.35 13.32 -1.01
CA LEU A 111 -13.96 12.85 0.32
C LEU A 111 -12.44 12.72 0.39
N ALA A 112 -11.87 13.20 1.49
CA ALA A 112 -10.44 13.11 1.73
C ALA A 112 -10.09 11.69 2.19
N VAL A 113 -9.01 11.16 1.62
CA VAL A 113 -8.54 9.82 1.93
C VAL A 113 -7.08 9.90 2.36
N VAL A 114 -6.76 9.27 3.47
CA VAL A 114 -5.39 9.20 3.97
C VAL A 114 -4.93 7.75 3.86
N ILE A 115 -3.74 7.57 3.29
CA ILE A 115 -3.15 6.23 3.11
C ILE A 115 -1.85 6.18 3.88
N THR A 116 -1.73 5.17 4.73
CA THR A 116 -0.50 4.90 5.47
C THR A 116 -0.21 3.41 5.37
N GLY A 117 1.05 3.05 5.50
CA GLY A 117 1.41 1.65 5.47
C GLY A 117 2.89 1.42 5.36
N ASP A 118 3.25 0.20 5.02
CA ASP A 118 4.64 -0.17 4.82
C ASP A 118 4.77 -1.28 3.80
N ALA A 119 5.96 -1.39 3.24
CA ALA A 119 6.27 -2.42 2.25
C ALA A 119 7.72 -2.84 2.42
N ASP A 120 7.98 -4.13 2.28
CA ASP A 120 9.33 -4.67 2.41
C ASP A 120 9.87 -5.30 1.12
N GLY A 121 9.17 -5.09 0.01
CA GLY A 121 9.56 -5.67 -1.27
C GLY A 121 8.90 -7.00 -1.56
N LYS A 122 8.24 -7.58 -0.57
CA LYS A 122 7.52 -8.85 -0.72
C LYS A 122 6.06 -8.69 -0.30
N GLU A 123 5.82 -7.94 0.76
CA GLU A 123 4.48 -7.73 1.31
C GLU A 123 4.17 -6.26 1.36
N LEU A 124 2.91 -5.94 1.27
CA LEU A 124 2.41 -4.58 1.35
C LEU A 124 1.26 -4.55 2.33
N ASP A 125 1.37 -3.71 3.34
CA ASP A 125 0.31 -3.44 4.31
C ASP A 125 -0.09 -1.99 4.15
N LEU A 126 -1.36 -1.75 3.91
CA LEU A 126 -1.87 -0.38 3.77
C LEU A 126 -3.13 -0.18 4.61
N ASP A 127 -3.22 0.99 5.21
CA ASP A 127 -4.44 1.45 5.87
C ASP A 127 -4.95 2.64 5.07
N ILE A 128 -6.18 2.55 4.64
CA ILE A 128 -6.83 3.60 3.87
C ILE A 128 -7.98 4.13 4.71
N ALA A 129 -7.90 5.38 5.10
CA ALA A 129 -8.88 5.97 6.00
C ALA A 129 -9.66 7.08 5.30
N VAL A 130 -10.98 6.99 5.36
CA VAL A 130 -11.88 8.04 4.88
C VAL A 130 -12.57 8.61 6.11
N ALA A 131 -11.98 9.65 6.67
CA ALA A 131 -12.42 10.18 7.97
C ALA A 131 -13.87 10.64 7.97
N THR A 132 -14.33 11.27 6.90
CA THR A 132 -15.68 11.79 6.78
C THR A 132 -16.72 10.70 6.93
N MET A 133 -16.42 9.49 6.42
CA MET A 133 -17.33 8.36 6.48
C MET A 133 -17.00 7.42 7.65
N LYS A 134 -15.92 7.71 8.37
CA LYS A 134 -15.41 6.83 9.43
C LYS A 134 -15.12 5.41 8.92
N VAL A 135 -14.66 5.33 7.68
CA VAL A 135 -14.30 4.08 7.04
C VAL A 135 -12.80 3.89 7.12
N VAL A 136 -12.37 2.70 7.51
CA VAL A 136 -10.97 2.30 7.48
C VAL A 136 -10.89 1.00 6.70
N VAL A 137 -10.00 0.97 5.71
CA VAL A 137 -9.73 -0.21 4.90
C VAL A 137 -8.33 -0.68 5.25
N ASP A 138 -8.21 -1.92 5.65
CA ASP A 138 -6.94 -2.54 6.00
C ASP A 138 -6.61 -3.56 4.92
N PHE A 139 -5.55 -3.30 4.17
CA PHE A 139 -5.15 -4.15 3.07
C PHE A 139 -3.84 -4.88 3.39
N GLU A 140 -3.80 -6.16 3.11
CA GLU A 140 -2.58 -6.96 3.19
C GLU A 140 -2.44 -7.75 1.90
N GLY A 141 -1.30 -7.62 1.26
CA GLY A 141 -1.05 -8.33 0.03
C GLY A 141 0.41 -8.71 -0.14
N ARG A 142 0.67 -9.59 -1.07
CA ARG A 142 2.02 -10.04 -1.39
C ARG A 142 2.32 -9.76 -2.85
N LYS A 143 3.55 -9.35 -3.10
CA LYS A 143 4.00 -9.05 -4.46
C LYS A 143 3.94 -10.30 -5.31
N GLN A 144 3.40 -10.10 -6.48
CA GLN A 144 3.26 -11.13 -7.49
C GLN A 144 4.61 -11.58 -8.01
#